data_f97bf69b3c2fcc028cf38180c7d0e410
#
_entry.id   f97bf69b3c2fcc028cf38180c7d0e410
#
_cell.length_a   1.000
_cell.length_b   1.000
_cell.length_c   1.000
_cell.angle_alpha   90.00
_cell.angle_beta   90.00
_cell.angle_gamma   90.00
#
_symmetry.space_group_name_H-M   'P 1'
#
loop_
_entity.id
_entity.type
_entity.pdbx_description
1 polymer ?
#
loop_
_entity_poly.entity_id
_entity_poly.type
_entity_poly.pdbx_seq_one_letter_code
_entity_poly.pdbx_strand_id
1 'polypeptide(L)'
;MADTPKRVVPVTITGTVQPDGSVKFSASPEPVSIIKGSSNVLIVFTLVADGYRYARSKAIELKTAQADFPYKSWTISDTLAALYDSNKNVDEVAYTVNMIDPKGNPVAYDPEIKNGGGGGGPGDSTGDE
;
A
#
# COMPACT_ATOMS: atom_id res chain seq x y z
N MET A 1 -9.71 -21.34 8.80
CA MET A 1 -9.18 -21.23 7.42
C MET A 1 -8.55 -19.87 7.24
N ALA A 2 -7.35 -19.86 6.76
CA ALA A 2 -6.67 -18.61 6.51
C ALA A 2 -7.30 -17.92 5.30
N ASP A 3 -7.29 -16.58 5.33
CA ASP A 3 -7.75 -15.80 4.19
C ASP A 3 -6.80 -16.01 3.03
N THR A 4 -7.35 -16.21 1.86
CA THR A 4 -6.58 -16.39 0.65
C THR A 4 -6.82 -15.19 -0.26
N PRO A 5 -5.78 -14.47 -0.68
CA PRO A 5 -5.96 -13.37 -1.60
C PRO A 5 -6.56 -13.87 -2.91
N LYS A 6 -7.55 -13.15 -3.40
CA LYS A 6 -8.20 -13.45 -4.67
C LYS A 6 -7.77 -12.53 -5.78
N ARG A 7 -7.07 -11.46 -5.43
CA ARG A 7 -6.65 -10.45 -6.37
C ARG A 7 -5.38 -9.79 -5.86
N VAL A 8 -4.51 -9.42 -6.78
CA VAL A 8 -3.29 -8.68 -6.46
C VAL A 8 -3.38 -7.31 -7.11
N VAL A 9 -3.11 -6.28 -6.32
CA VAL A 9 -3.07 -4.90 -6.80
C VAL A 9 -1.63 -4.40 -6.67
N PRO A 10 -0.95 -4.13 -7.78
CA PRO A 10 0.42 -3.64 -7.72
C PRO A 10 0.45 -2.13 -7.48
N VAL A 11 1.39 -1.70 -6.65
CA VAL A 11 1.67 -0.28 -6.42
C VAL A 11 3.18 -0.11 -6.56
N THR A 12 3.59 0.94 -7.23
CA THR A 12 5.01 1.28 -7.36
C THR A 12 5.29 2.55 -6.56
N ILE A 13 6.25 2.47 -5.65
CA ILE A 13 6.74 3.62 -4.89
C ILE A 13 8.04 4.06 -5.56
N THR A 14 8.06 5.27 -6.08
CA THR A 14 9.21 5.79 -6.81
C THR A 14 9.84 6.95 -6.08
N GLY A 15 11.15 6.92 -5.91
CA GLY A 15 11.92 8.04 -5.40
C GLY A 15 12.63 8.75 -6.53
N THR A 16 12.44 10.06 -6.64
CA THR A 16 13.04 10.87 -7.69
C THR A 16 13.94 11.91 -7.07
N VAL A 17 15.19 11.96 -7.52
CA VAL A 17 16.16 12.93 -7.03
C VAL A 17 15.82 14.30 -7.59
N GLN A 18 15.69 15.27 -6.71
CA GLN A 18 15.39 16.65 -7.08
C GLN A 18 16.66 17.43 -7.35
N PRO A 19 16.56 18.62 -8.01
CA PRO A 19 17.75 19.43 -8.28
C PRO A 19 18.56 19.81 -7.04
N ASP A 20 17.91 19.90 -5.88
CA ASP A 20 18.61 20.24 -4.63
C ASP A 20 19.21 19.01 -3.94
N GLY A 21 19.12 17.82 -4.56
CA GLY A 21 19.65 16.59 -3.99
C GLY A 21 18.70 15.84 -3.10
N SER A 22 17.55 16.41 -2.75
CA SER A 22 16.55 15.71 -1.97
C SER A 22 15.85 14.66 -2.84
N VAL A 23 15.15 13.73 -2.20
CA VAL A 23 14.40 12.68 -2.92
C VAL A 23 12.92 12.87 -2.62
N LYS A 24 12.14 12.95 -3.68
CA LYS A 24 10.69 13.05 -3.57
C LYS A 24 10.08 11.71 -3.94
N PHE A 25 9.17 11.23 -3.10
CA PHE A 25 8.50 9.96 -3.32
C PHE A 25 7.12 10.15 -3.91
N SER A 26 6.71 9.18 -4.71
CA SER A 26 5.36 9.13 -5.25
C SER A 26 4.93 7.68 -5.34
N ALA A 27 3.62 7.45 -5.31
CA ALA A 27 3.04 6.13 -5.47
C ALA A 27 2.23 6.12 -6.76
N SER A 28 2.24 5.00 -7.45
CA SER A 28 1.44 4.82 -8.65
C SER A 28 0.74 3.46 -8.56
N PRO A 29 -0.58 3.44 -8.53
CA PRO A 29 -1.51 4.58 -8.48
C PRO A 29 -1.53 5.25 -7.11
N GLU A 30 -1.93 6.51 -7.08
CA GLU A 30 -2.18 7.22 -5.83
C GLU A 30 -3.41 8.09 -5.99
N PRO A 31 -4.43 7.90 -5.15
CA PRO A 31 -4.47 6.85 -4.14
C PRO A 31 -4.61 5.48 -4.76
N VAL A 32 -4.28 4.46 -3.98
CA VAL A 32 -4.58 3.08 -4.40
C VAL A 32 -6.08 2.89 -4.26
N SER A 33 -6.75 2.58 -5.35
CA SER A 33 -8.20 2.41 -5.34
C SER A 33 -8.55 0.94 -5.49
N ILE A 34 -9.28 0.41 -4.52
CA ILE A 34 -9.74 -0.96 -4.53
C ILE A 34 -11.23 -0.94 -4.90
N ILE A 35 -11.56 -1.59 -6.00
CA ILE A 35 -12.89 -1.56 -6.58
C ILE A 35 -13.90 -2.20 -5.65
N LYS A 36 -15.07 -1.60 -5.55
CA LYS A 36 -16.19 -2.19 -4.82
C LYS A 36 -16.50 -3.58 -5.39
N GLY A 37 -16.75 -4.52 -4.50
CA GLY A 37 -17.00 -5.91 -4.89
C GLY A 37 -15.74 -6.77 -4.93
N SER A 38 -14.57 -6.17 -4.90
CA SER A 38 -13.30 -6.91 -4.80
C SER A 38 -12.97 -7.11 -3.33
N SER A 39 -12.91 -8.36 -2.89
CA SER A 39 -12.53 -8.67 -1.51
C SER A 39 -11.26 -9.52 -1.52
N ASN A 40 -10.61 -9.57 -0.37
CA ASN A 40 -9.40 -10.38 -0.19
C ASN A 40 -8.32 -9.99 -1.19
N VAL A 41 -7.91 -8.74 -1.12
CA VAL A 41 -6.95 -8.15 -2.04
C VAL A 41 -5.57 -8.13 -1.38
N LEU A 42 -4.57 -8.56 -2.11
CA LEU A 42 -3.18 -8.39 -1.68
C LEU A 42 -2.61 -7.19 -2.44
N ILE A 43 -2.22 -6.17 -1.72
CA ILE A 43 -1.57 -5.00 -2.32
C ILE A 43 -0.08 -5.22 -2.24
N VAL A 44 0.60 -5.18 -3.37
CA VAL A 44 2.04 -5.44 -3.47
C VAL A 44 2.74 -4.14 -3.84
N PHE A 45 3.67 -3.72 -3.01
CA PHE A 45 4.36 -2.45 -3.14
C PHE A 45 5.79 -2.69 -3.58
N THR A 46 6.14 -2.21 -4.77
CA THR A 46 7.50 -2.27 -5.30
C THR A 46 8.18 -0.92 -5.09
N LEU A 47 9.37 -0.94 -4.50
CA LEU A 47 10.13 0.28 -4.25
C LEU A 47 11.17 0.48 -5.36
N VAL A 48 11.12 1.63 -6.01
CA VAL A 48 12.06 2.02 -7.05
C VAL A 48 12.72 3.32 -6.60
N ALA A 49 13.81 3.21 -5.90
CA ALA A 49 14.58 4.36 -5.43
C ALA A 49 15.99 3.87 -5.11
N ASP A 50 16.98 4.47 -5.74
CA ASP A 50 18.36 3.99 -5.66
C ASP A 50 18.86 3.96 -4.21
N GLY A 51 19.30 2.79 -3.78
CA GLY A 51 19.90 2.61 -2.46
C GLY A 51 18.91 2.57 -1.30
N TYR A 52 17.63 2.83 -1.56
CA TYR A 52 16.61 2.74 -0.53
C TYR A 52 16.11 1.30 -0.40
N ARG A 53 15.67 0.96 0.79
CA ARG A 53 15.05 -0.34 1.05
C ARG A 53 13.91 -0.18 2.02
N TYR A 54 13.00 -1.14 2.03
CA TYR A 54 11.94 -1.15 3.04
C TYR A 54 12.50 -1.48 4.42
N ALA A 55 11.85 -0.92 5.44
CA ALA A 55 12.10 -1.34 6.82
C ALA A 55 11.76 -2.83 6.95
N ARG A 56 12.48 -3.54 7.80
CA ARG A 56 12.29 -4.98 7.95
C ARG A 56 10.96 -5.33 8.60
N SER A 57 10.43 -4.43 9.42
CA SER A 57 9.12 -4.59 10.01
C SER A 57 8.34 -3.30 9.79
N LYS A 58 7.02 -3.42 9.69
CA LYS A 58 6.14 -2.28 9.50
C LYS A 58 6.52 -1.45 8.27
N ALA A 59 6.94 -2.13 7.20
CA ALA A 59 7.28 -1.42 5.96
C ALA A 59 6.08 -0.61 5.46
N ILE A 60 4.89 -1.19 5.55
CA ILE A 60 3.64 -0.49 5.26
C ILE A 60 2.83 -0.48 6.55
N GLU A 61 2.58 0.70 7.09
CA GLU A 61 1.93 0.83 8.39
C GLU A 61 0.72 1.74 8.27
N LEU A 62 -0.43 1.28 8.75
CA LEU A 62 -1.63 2.09 8.75
C LEU A 62 -1.52 3.13 9.88
N LYS A 63 -1.93 4.35 9.59
CA LYS A 63 -1.91 5.41 10.60
C LYS A 63 -2.93 5.15 11.70
N THR A 64 -4.03 4.48 11.35
CA THR A 64 -5.06 4.09 12.30
C THR A 64 -5.45 2.66 12.00
N ALA A 65 -5.55 1.83 13.03
CA ALA A 65 -5.93 0.42 12.85
C ALA A 65 -7.31 0.36 12.17
N GLN A 66 -7.41 -0.50 11.17
CA GLN A 66 -8.62 -0.67 10.37
C GLN A 66 -9.00 -2.13 10.31
N ALA A 67 -10.31 -2.41 10.40
CA ALA A 67 -10.80 -3.78 10.36
C ALA A 67 -10.49 -4.48 9.03
N ASP A 68 -10.42 -3.71 7.94
CA ASP A 68 -10.13 -4.29 6.63
C ASP A 68 -8.69 -4.77 6.48
N PHE A 69 -7.82 -4.43 7.43
CA PHE A 69 -6.41 -4.80 7.38
C PHE A 69 -6.07 -5.62 8.63
N PRO A 70 -6.46 -6.91 8.64
CA PRO A 70 -6.31 -7.72 9.85
C PRO A 70 -4.88 -8.14 10.16
N TYR A 71 -3.98 -7.97 9.21
CA TYR A 71 -2.60 -8.41 9.36
C TYR A 71 -1.64 -7.24 9.20
N LYS A 72 -0.48 -7.33 9.86
CA LYS A 72 0.62 -6.41 9.59
C LYS A 72 1.16 -6.68 8.19
N SER A 73 1.82 -5.69 7.63
CA SER A 73 2.45 -5.86 6.33
C SER A 73 3.61 -6.85 6.41
N TRP A 74 3.96 -7.38 5.25
CA TRP A 74 5.11 -8.28 5.11
C TRP A 74 6.18 -7.57 4.30
N THR A 75 7.41 -7.57 4.80
CA THR A 75 8.58 -7.16 4.02
C THR A 75 9.13 -8.42 3.37
N ILE A 76 8.96 -8.51 2.06
CA ILE A 76 9.35 -9.70 1.31
C ILE A 76 10.83 -9.61 0.91
N SER A 77 11.26 -8.43 0.50
CA SER A 77 12.65 -8.16 0.14
C SER A 77 12.93 -6.68 0.39
N ASP A 78 14.14 -6.24 0.07
CA ASP A 78 14.49 -4.82 0.23
C ASP A 78 13.57 -3.90 -0.56
N THR A 79 13.01 -4.38 -1.65
CA THR A 79 12.20 -3.56 -2.55
C THR A 79 10.79 -4.08 -2.77
N LEU A 80 10.35 -5.06 -2.00
CA LEU A 80 9.03 -5.64 -2.17
C LEU A 80 8.36 -5.83 -0.81
N ALA A 81 7.17 -5.27 -0.67
CA ALA A 81 6.35 -5.43 0.54
C ALA A 81 4.91 -5.68 0.14
N ALA A 82 4.14 -6.25 1.04
CA ALA A 82 2.75 -6.59 0.76
C ALA A 82 1.86 -6.27 1.95
N LEU A 83 0.60 -5.93 1.67
CA LEU A 83 -0.41 -5.63 2.66
C LEU A 83 -1.72 -6.27 2.24
N TYR A 84 -2.36 -6.99 3.15
CA TYR A 84 -3.63 -7.64 2.88
C TYR A 84 -4.78 -6.70 3.22
N ASP A 85 -5.71 -6.54 2.28
CA ASP A 85 -6.89 -5.69 2.41
C ASP A 85 -8.13 -6.53 2.11
N SER A 86 -8.95 -6.75 3.13
CA SER A 86 -10.19 -7.49 2.93
C SER A 86 -11.22 -6.70 2.13
N ASN A 87 -11.11 -5.38 2.13
CA ASN A 87 -11.97 -4.47 1.37
C ASN A 87 -13.46 -4.72 1.60
N LYS A 88 -13.85 -4.88 2.87
CA LYS A 88 -15.26 -5.10 3.22
C LYS A 88 -16.02 -3.81 3.43
N ASN A 89 -15.32 -2.72 3.68
CA ASN A 89 -15.93 -1.43 4.00
C ASN A 89 -15.50 -0.37 3.00
N VAL A 90 -16.35 0.64 2.83
CA VAL A 90 -15.98 1.84 2.07
C VAL A 90 -15.18 2.73 3.01
N ASP A 91 -13.96 3.06 2.63
CA ASP A 91 -13.08 3.77 3.55
C ASP A 91 -11.90 4.40 2.84
N GLU A 92 -11.36 5.45 3.42
CA GLU A 92 -10.08 6.03 3.00
C GLU A 92 -9.10 5.80 4.13
N VAL A 93 -7.98 5.17 3.81
CA VAL A 93 -7.02 4.73 4.79
C VAL A 93 -5.68 5.37 4.50
N ALA A 94 -5.20 6.19 5.42
CA ALA A 94 -3.86 6.75 5.33
C ALA A 94 -2.86 5.71 5.83
N TYR A 95 -1.75 5.57 5.11
CA TYR A 95 -0.71 4.64 5.52
C TYR A 95 0.66 5.31 5.39
N THR A 96 1.65 4.69 5.99
CA THR A 96 3.02 5.16 5.94
C THR A 96 3.88 4.08 5.31
N VAL A 97 4.69 4.46 4.34
CA VAL A 97 5.72 3.57 3.79
C VAL A 97 7.01 3.88 4.55
N ASN A 98 7.50 2.91 5.29
CA ASN A 98 8.71 3.06 6.09
C ASN A 98 9.89 2.46 5.34
N MET A 99 10.89 3.28 5.10
CA MET A 99 12.06 2.92 4.29
C MET A 99 13.33 3.27 5.04
N ILE A 100 14.43 2.76 4.55
CA ILE A 100 15.77 3.10 5.03
C ILE A 100 16.52 3.69 3.85
N ASP A 101 17.13 4.85 4.04
CA ASP A 101 17.87 5.51 2.98
C ASP A 101 19.26 4.88 2.78
N PRO A 102 20.00 5.29 1.75
CA PRO A 102 21.33 4.70 1.51
C PRO A 102 22.31 4.87 2.66
N LYS A 103 22.08 5.82 3.55
CA LYS A 103 22.95 6.06 4.71
C LYS A 103 22.48 5.31 5.95
N GLY A 104 21.38 4.56 5.86
CA GLY A 104 20.84 3.81 6.97
C GLY A 104 19.86 4.56 7.85
N ASN A 105 19.39 5.72 7.41
CA ASN A 105 18.45 6.52 8.18
C ASN A 105 17.00 6.20 7.80
N PRO A 106 16.07 6.25 8.76
CA PRO A 106 14.66 5.98 8.44
C PRO A 106 14.04 7.13 7.66
N VAL A 107 13.18 6.76 6.70
CA VAL A 107 12.44 7.70 5.86
C VAL A 107 11.00 7.22 5.79
N ALA A 108 10.06 8.15 5.88
CA ALA A 108 8.64 7.83 5.83
C ALA A 108 7.97 8.61 4.70
N TYR A 109 7.00 7.95 4.04
CA TYR A 109 6.20 8.53 2.97
C TYR A 109 4.74 8.13 3.21
N ASP A 110 3.81 9.08 3.06
CA ASP A 110 2.42 8.92 3.53
C ASP A 110 1.38 9.00 2.41
N PRO A 111 1.14 7.93 1.65
CA PRO A 111 0.05 7.92 0.67
C PRO A 111 -1.27 7.41 1.26
N GLU A 112 -2.26 7.16 0.39
CA GLU A 112 -3.60 6.72 0.80
C GLU A 112 -4.09 5.53 0.01
N ILE A 113 -4.98 4.74 0.64
CA ILE A 113 -5.73 3.66 0.01
C ILE A 113 -7.21 4.02 0.11
N LYS A 114 -7.93 3.88 -1.00
CA LYS A 114 -9.39 4.04 -1.03
C LYS A 114 -10.04 2.69 -1.24
N ASN A 115 -10.75 2.22 -0.24
CA ASN A 115 -11.50 0.98 -0.32
C ASN A 115 -12.92 1.27 -0.81
N GLY A 116 -13.35 0.52 -1.80
CA GLY A 116 -14.70 0.63 -2.32
C GLY A 116 -15.71 -0.26 -1.63
N GLY A 117 -15.24 -1.13 -0.75
CA GLY A 117 -16.09 -2.09 -0.06
C GLY A 117 -16.23 -3.37 -0.84
N GLY A 118 -16.08 -4.49 -0.13
CA GLY A 118 -16.27 -5.82 -0.69
C GLY A 118 -17.71 -6.26 -0.57
N GLY A 119 -18.10 -7.25 -1.31
CA GLY A 119 -19.42 -7.82 -1.17
C GLY A 119 -20.56 -6.95 -1.63
N GLY A 120 -20.27 -5.93 -2.41
CA GLY A 120 -21.31 -5.11 -2.99
C GLY A 120 -22.17 -5.91 -3.95
N GLY A 121 -23.45 -5.60 -3.97
CA GLY A 121 -24.36 -6.28 -4.87
C GLY A 121 -24.16 -5.88 -6.31
N PRO A 122 -24.87 -6.56 -7.19
CA PRO A 122 -24.82 -6.23 -8.61
C PRO A 122 -25.24 -4.78 -8.81
N GLY A 123 -24.58 -4.12 -9.71
CA GLY A 123 -24.94 -2.75 -10.01
C GLY A 123 -24.26 -1.71 -9.16
N ASP A 124 -23.45 -2.12 -8.24
CA ASP A 124 -22.73 -1.21 -7.38
C ASP A 124 -21.33 -0.91 -7.85
N SER A 125 -21.01 -1.32 -9.01
CA SER A 125 -19.66 -1.23 -9.51
C SER A 125 -19.33 0.10 -10.10
N THR A 126 -20.22 1.06 -10.02
CA THR A 126 -20.04 2.28 -10.77
C THR A 126 -19.00 3.15 -10.13
N GLY A 127 -18.05 3.53 -10.93
CA GLY A 127 -17.23 4.68 -10.69
C GLY A 127 -16.50 4.75 -9.38
N ASP A 128 -16.35 3.68 -8.73
CA ASP A 128 -15.69 3.74 -7.45
C ASP A 128 -14.23 3.39 -7.53
N GLU A 129 -13.74 3.38 -8.66
CA GLU A 129 -12.31 3.25 -8.80
C GLU A 129 -11.67 4.55 -8.97
#